data_7e81274f7009ba9a7d00d663159bbf8d
#
_entry.id   7e81274f7009ba9a7d00d663159bbf8d
#
_cell.length_a   1.000
_cell.length_b   1.000
_cell.length_c   1.000
_cell.angle_alpha   90.00
_cell.angle_beta   90.00
_cell.angle_gamma   90.00
#
_symmetry.space_group_name_H-M   'P 1'
#
loop_
_entity.id
_entity.type
_entity.pdbx_description
1 polymer ?
#
loop_
_entity_poly.entity_id
_entity_poly.type
_entity_poly.pdbx_seq_one_letter_code
_entity_poly.pdbx_strand_id
1 'polypeptide(L)'
;GGKLTDDMFKALAEYAEKAGKRFCATFGTTETSARMAYLPPEMARLKTGSIGKAIPEGELFLLDVNGNEIEEPEAQGELGYRGPNVTMGYGICREDLLKGDEWDGEYHTGDIAKRDLEGYYFIIGRKKRFLKLFGLRISLDQSERIIKEKFNCECACTGDDDKMRIYIVDGAVKDQIPGYLAEKLNLNASAFEVTVIAKLPKNESGKILYKDLH
;
A
#
# COMPACT_ATOMS: atom_id res chain seq x y z
N GLY A 1 -3.89 -6.41 -9.78
CA GLY A 1 -3.07 -5.22 -9.89
C GLY A 1 -2.17 -5.07 -8.67
N GLY A 2 -1.19 -4.23 -8.80
CA GLY A 2 -0.26 -3.89 -7.73
C GLY A 2 0.20 -2.45 -7.90
N LYS A 3 0.84 -1.90 -6.86
CA LYS A 3 1.41 -0.55 -6.90
C LYS A 3 2.61 -0.55 -7.85
N LEU A 4 2.63 0.39 -8.80
CA LEU A 4 3.82 0.69 -9.60
C LEU A 4 4.90 1.31 -8.69
N THR A 5 6.18 1.00 -8.96
CA THR A 5 7.27 1.74 -8.36
C THR A 5 7.27 3.18 -8.89
N ASP A 6 7.78 4.13 -8.10
CA ASP A 6 7.80 5.53 -8.51
C ASP A 6 8.63 5.74 -9.79
N ASP A 7 9.72 4.98 -9.98
CA ASP A 7 10.53 5.02 -11.21
C ASP A 7 9.78 4.50 -12.42
N MET A 8 9.07 3.37 -12.29
CA MET A 8 8.25 2.85 -13.39
C MET A 8 7.09 3.79 -13.71
N PHE A 9 6.48 4.39 -12.68
CA PHE A 9 5.42 5.38 -12.87
C PHE A 9 5.93 6.59 -13.68
N LYS A 10 7.09 7.15 -13.31
CA LYS A 10 7.74 8.26 -14.04
C LYS A 10 8.06 7.87 -15.47
N ALA A 11 8.69 6.70 -15.67
CA ALA A 11 9.06 6.23 -17.00
C ALA A 11 7.84 6.06 -17.92
N LEU A 12 6.73 5.54 -17.41
CA LEU A 12 5.48 5.41 -18.18
C LEU A 12 4.85 6.76 -18.50
N ALA A 13 4.84 7.70 -17.54
CA ALA A 13 4.34 9.05 -17.76
C ALA A 13 5.15 9.81 -18.83
N GLU A 14 6.49 9.72 -18.76
CA GLU A 14 7.39 10.33 -19.75
C GLU A 14 7.25 9.68 -21.13
N TYR A 15 7.14 8.36 -21.18
CA TYR A 15 6.93 7.65 -22.45
C TYR A 15 5.62 8.10 -23.11
N ALA A 16 4.54 8.18 -22.33
CA ALA A 16 3.24 8.58 -22.85
C ALA A 16 3.28 9.99 -23.40
N GLU A 17 3.89 10.95 -22.69
CA GLU A 17 4.06 12.32 -23.15
C GLU A 17 4.83 12.40 -24.47
N LYS A 18 6.01 11.74 -24.54
CA LYS A 18 6.85 11.71 -25.75
C LYS A 18 6.15 11.06 -26.95
N ALA A 19 5.30 10.07 -26.69
CA ALA A 19 4.56 9.34 -27.73
C ALA A 19 3.20 9.99 -28.09
N GLY A 20 2.85 11.15 -27.53
CA GLY A 20 1.54 11.78 -27.71
C GLY A 20 0.38 10.93 -27.17
N LYS A 21 0.64 10.09 -26.15
CA LYS A 21 -0.34 9.20 -25.50
C LYS A 21 -0.71 9.74 -24.12
N ARG A 22 -1.77 9.16 -23.55
CA ARG A 22 -2.22 9.48 -22.20
C ARG A 22 -1.90 8.32 -21.26
N PHE A 23 -1.18 8.60 -20.16
CA PHE A 23 -0.97 7.66 -19.07
C PHE A 23 -1.91 8.02 -17.93
N CYS A 24 -2.83 7.11 -17.63
CA CYS A 24 -3.82 7.28 -16.56
C CYS A 24 -3.59 6.18 -15.51
N ALA A 25 -3.07 6.55 -14.34
CA ALA A 25 -2.99 5.64 -13.21
C ALA A 25 -4.37 5.53 -12.55
N THR A 26 -4.80 4.30 -12.26
CA THR A 26 -6.08 4.01 -11.61
C THR A 26 -5.88 3.18 -10.36
N PHE A 27 -6.76 3.36 -9.39
CA PHE A 27 -6.80 2.57 -8.17
C PHE A 27 -8.19 1.99 -7.95
N GLY A 28 -8.26 0.79 -7.39
CA GLY A 28 -9.49 0.13 -7.03
C GLY A 28 -9.26 -1.29 -6.54
N THR A 29 -10.31 -1.86 -5.99
CA THR A 29 -10.35 -3.22 -5.46
C THR A 29 -11.52 -3.98 -6.06
N THR A 30 -11.56 -5.30 -5.90
CA THR A 30 -12.69 -6.13 -6.33
C THR A 30 -13.99 -5.68 -5.67
N GLU A 31 -13.90 -5.28 -4.42
CA GLU A 31 -15.00 -4.84 -3.56
C GLU A 31 -15.65 -3.53 -4.05
N THR A 32 -15.01 -2.80 -4.95
CA THR A 32 -15.52 -1.56 -5.53
C THR A 32 -15.67 -1.66 -7.05
N SER A 33 -15.98 -2.85 -7.57
CA SER A 33 -16.11 -3.14 -9.00
C SER A 33 -14.93 -2.60 -9.82
N ALA A 34 -13.75 -2.76 -9.22
CA ALA A 34 -12.41 -2.50 -9.72
C ALA A 34 -12.03 -1.02 -9.96
N ARG A 35 -12.82 -0.04 -9.62
CA ARG A 35 -12.42 1.39 -9.73
C ARG A 35 -12.94 2.23 -8.58
N MET A 36 -12.03 2.97 -7.95
CA MET A 36 -12.30 3.93 -6.88
C MET A 36 -11.77 5.32 -7.24
N ALA A 37 -10.59 5.33 -7.87
CA ALA A 37 -9.87 6.57 -8.14
C ALA A 37 -9.08 6.49 -9.44
N TYR A 38 -8.79 7.64 -9.99
CA TYR A 38 -7.85 7.80 -11.10
C TYR A 38 -7.06 9.10 -10.97
N LEU A 39 -5.83 9.05 -11.47
CA LEU A 39 -5.00 10.24 -11.61
C LEU A 39 -5.14 10.76 -13.04
N PRO A 40 -5.59 12.02 -13.24
CA PRO A 40 -5.62 12.63 -14.55
C PRO A 40 -4.25 12.61 -15.23
N PRO A 41 -4.15 12.30 -16.53
CA PRO A 41 -2.89 12.15 -17.24
C PRO A 41 -1.97 13.37 -17.13
N GLU A 42 -2.54 14.57 -17.13
CA GLU A 42 -1.82 15.84 -16.97
C GLU A 42 -1.15 16.00 -15.60
N MET A 43 -1.64 15.28 -14.60
CA MET A 43 -1.07 15.27 -13.25
C MET A 43 -0.04 14.17 -13.02
N ALA A 44 0.13 13.25 -13.95
CA ALA A 44 0.97 12.07 -13.76
C ALA A 44 2.42 12.40 -13.38
N ARG A 45 3.00 13.44 -13.95
CA ARG A 45 4.37 13.87 -13.60
C ARG A 45 4.46 14.64 -12.29
N LEU A 46 3.44 15.46 -12.00
CA LEU A 46 3.41 16.32 -10.80
C LEU A 46 3.07 15.53 -9.54
N LYS A 47 2.23 14.51 -9.67
CA LYS A 47 1.70 13.69 -8.57
C LYS A 47 2.14 12.22 -8.70
N THR A 48 3.44 12.00 -8.97
CA THR A 48 4.01 10.65 -9.09
C THR A 48 3.63 9.75 -7.91
N GLY A 49 3.12 8.55 -8.19
CA GLY A 49 2.71 7.58 -7.18
C GLY A 49 1.36 7.84 -6.52
N SER A 50 0.67 8.93 -6.91
CA SER A 50 -0.70 9.19 -6.48
C SER A 50 -1.69 8.20 -7.13
N ILE A 51 -2.72 7.83 -6.38
CA ILE A 51 -3.90 7.13 -6.90
C ILE A 51 -4.93 8.11 -7.50
N GLY A 52 -4.71 9.41 -7.36
CA GLY A 52 -5.59 10.46 -7.90
C GLY A 52 -6.70 10.87 -6.95
N LYS A 53 -7.85 11.15 -7.53
CA LYS A 53 -9.11 11.53 -6.87
C LYS A 53 -10.18 10.49 -7.18
N ALA A 54 -11.28 10.51 -6.42
CA ALA A 54 -12.41 9.60 -6.65
C ALA A 54 -12.94 9.70 -8.09
N ILE A 55 -13.47 8.59 -8.59
CA ILE A 55 -14.26 8.58 -9.83
C ILE A 55 -15.57 9.36 -9.65
N PRO A 56 -16.26 9.76 -10.74
CA PRO A 56 -17.57 10.37 -10.64
C PRO A 56 -18.53 9.52 -9.78
N GLU A 57 -19.38 10.18 -9.00
CA GLU A 57 -20.32 9.57 -8.05
C GLU A 57 -19.67 8.81 -6.88
N GLY A 58 -18.33 8.76 -6.81
CA GLY A 58 -17.58 8.19 -5.70
C GLY A 58 -16.96 9.25 -4.82
N GLU A 59 -16.66 8.87 -3.59
CA GLU A 59 -15.96 9.69 -2.60
C GLU A 59 -14.85 8.90 -1.94
N LEU A 60 -13.65 9.49 -1.85
CA LEU A 60 -12.54 8.99 -1.02
C LEU A 60 -12.49 9.80 0.26
N PHE A 61 -12.35 9.11 1.39
CA PHE A 61 -12.19 9.74 2.70
C PHE A 61 -11.10 9.03 3.50
N LEU A 62 -10.68 9.67 4.59
CA LEU A 62 -9.68 9.11 5.52
C LEU A 62 -10.31 8.94 6.89
N LEU A 63 -9.97 7.83 7.55
CA LEU A 63 -10.41 7.53 8.92
C LEU A 63 -9.23 7.57 9.88
N ASP A 64 -9.47 8.10 11.07
CA ASP A 64 -8.54 8.06 12.18
C ASP A 64 -8.46 6.66 12.82
N VAL A 65 -7.71 6.53 13.91
CA VAL A 65 -7.55 5.27 14.64
C VAL A 65 -8.83 4.82 15.36
N ASN A 66 -9.78 5.73 15.57
CA ASN A 66 -11.07 5.48 16.21
C ASN A 66 -12.19 5.22 15.21
N GLY A 67 -11.89 5.37 13.90
CA GLY A 67 -12.87 5.20 12.83
C GLY A 67 -13.67 6.47 12.48
N ASN A 68 -13.25 7.65 12.97
CA ASN A 68 -13.87 8.91 12.61
C ASN A 68 -13.26 9.46 11.33
N GLU A 69 -14.05 10.14 10.51
CA GLU A 69 -13.54 10.82 9.33
C GLU A 69 -12.63 12.00 9.70
N ILE A 70 -11.56 12.15 8.92
CA ILE A 70 -10.58 13.22 9.06
C ILE A 70 -10.92 14.30 8.04
N GLU A 71 -11.35 15.47 8.53
CA GLU A 71 -11.76 16.60 7.70
C GLU A 71 -10.58 17.47 7.23
N GLU A 72 -9.46 17.47 7.96
CA GLU A 72 -8.29 18.28 7.63
C GLU A 72 -7.85 18.05 6.18
N PRO A 73 -7.60 19.13 5.39
CA PRO A 73 -7.26 19.02 3.97
C PRO A 73 -6.01 18.17 3.71
N GLU A 74 -4.97 18.31 4.54
CA GLU A 74 -3.77 17.48 4.52
C GLU A 74 -3.78 16.52 5.70
N ALA A 75 -3.94 15.23 5.42
CA ALA A 75 -4.14 14.23 6.46
C ALA A 75 -3.62 12.86 6.05
N GLN A 76 -3.48 12.00 7.06
CA GLN A 76 -3.16 10.58 6.90
C GLN A 76 -4.10 9.73 7.74
N GLY A 77 -4.65 8.68 7.14
CA GLY A 77 -5.57 7.76 7.81
C GLY A 77 -5.81 6.49 7.00
N GLU A 78 -6.74 5.66 7.48
CA GLU A 78 -7.24 4.54 6.70
C GLU A 78 -8.09 5.04 5.54
N LEU A 79 -7.83 4.54 4.33
CA LEU A 79 -8.61 4.92 3.16
C LEU A 79 -9.96 4.23 3.17
N GLY A 80 -11.02 5.03 3.15
CA GLY A 80 -12.39 4.62 2.89
C GLY A 80 -12.86 5.10 1.52
N TYR A 81 -13.91 4.48 1.02
CA TYR A 81 -14.57 4.83 -0.24
C TYR A 81 -16.07 4.67 -0.11
N ARG A 82 -16.83 5.64 -0.60
CA ARG A 82 -18.29 5.59 -0.81
C ARG A 82 -18.61 5.69 -2.29
N GLY A 83 -19.57 4.90 -2.74
CA GLY A 83 -20.04 4.99 -4.11
C GLY A 83 -20.99 3.87 -4.52
N PRO A 84 -21.76 4.07 -5.59
CA PRO A 84 -22.77 3.10 -6.06
C PRO A 84 -22.14 1.81 -6.62
N ASN A 85 -20.83 1.79 -6.82
CA ASN A 85 -20.07 0.63 -7.31
C ASN A 85 -19.43 -0.20 -6.18
N VAL A 86 -19.69 0.11 -4.92
CA VAL A 86 -19.34 -0.74 -3.79
C VAL A 86 -20.21 -1.99 -3.83
N THR A 87 -19.61 -3.17 -3.64
CA THR A 87 -20.33 -4.44 -3.59
C THR A 87 -21.12 -4.57 -2.30
N MET A 88 -22.14 -5.40 -2.28
CA MET A 88 -23.01 -5.59 -1.12
C MET A 88 -22.40 -6.42 0.02
N GLY A 89 -21.18 -6.90 -0.13
CA GLY A 89 -20.51 -7.76 0.86
C GLY A 89 -19.85 -8.98 0.22
N TYR A 90 -19.43 -9.93 1.04
CA TYR A 90 -18.81 -11.18 0.60
C TYR A 90 -19.82 -12.34 0.62
N GLY A 91 -19.80 -13.16 -0.45
CA GLY A 91 -20.50 -14.43 -0.52
C GLY A 91 -19.49 -15.59 -0.40
N ILE A 92 -19.65 -16.47 0.60
CA ILE A 92 -18.84 -17.67 0.82
C ILE A 92 -19.62 -18.92 0.43
N CYS A 93 -20.94 -18.91 0.61
CA CYS A 93 -21.83 -20.01 0.30
C CYS A 93 -23.09 -19.50 -0.42
N ARG A 94 -23.92 -20.43 -0.90
CA ARG A 94 -25.14 -20.09 -1.67
C ARG A 94 -26.15 -19.28 -0.86
N GLU A 95 -26.26 -19.55 0.42
CA GLU A 95 -27.16 -18.89 1.36
C GLU A 95 -26.85 -17.39 1.50
N ASP A 96 -25.58 -17.01 1.30
CA ASP A 96 -25.14 -15.60 1.36
C ASP A 96 -25.76 -14.75 0.24
N LEU A 97 -26.24 -15.37 -0.84
CA LEU A 97 -26.97 -14.66 -1.91
C LEU A 97 -28.32 -14.09 -1.45
N LEU A 98 -28.83 -14.54 -0.30
CA LEU A 98 -30.05 -14.02 0.33
C LEU A 98 -29.79 -12.85 1.28
N LYS A 99 -28.53 -12.55 1.59
CA LYS A 99 -28.15 -11.38 2.37
C LYS A 99 -28.44 -10.10 1.57
N GLY A 100 -28.89 -9.08 2.27
CA GLY A 100 -28.98 -7.74 1.69
C GLY A 100 -27.62 -7.08 1.56
N ASP A 101 -27.62 -5.77 1.34
CA ASP A 101 -26.40 -4.97 1.35
C ASP A 101 -25.85 -4.84 2.77
N GLU A 102 -24.71 -5.46 3.02
CA GLU A 102 -24.02 -5.45 4.33
C GLU A 102 -23.10 -4.21 4.45
N TRP A 103 -22.82 -3.50 3.35
CA TRP A 103 -21.84 -2.41 3.31
C TRP A 103 -22.46 -1.03 3.06
N ASP A 104 -23.71 -0.97 2.66
CA ASP A 104 -24.47 0.27 2.44
C ASP A 104 -23.68 1.30 1.59
N GLY A 105 -23.03 0.81 0.54
CA GLY A 105 -22.26 1.64 -0.38
C GLY A 105 -20.94 2.18 0.21
N GLU A 106 -20.48 1.76 1.39
CA GLU A 106 -19.24 2.18 2.03
C GLU A 106 -18.26 1.03 2.18
N TYR A 107 -16.99 1.25 1.82
CA TYR A 107 -15.94 0.26 1.90
C TYR A 107 -14.66 0.80 2.57
N HIS A 108 -14.20 0.11 3.61
CA HIS A 108 -12.92 0.39 4.29
C HIS A 108 -11.85 -0.52 3.70
N THR A 109 -10.87 0.08 3.02
CA THR A 109 -9.91 -0.68 2.20
C THR A 109 -8.86 -1.44 3.00
N GLY A 110 -8.62 -1.03 4.24
CA GLY A 110 -7.48 -1.48 5.03
C GLY A 110 -6.13 -0.93 4.53
N ASP A 111 -6.13 -0.07 3.51
CA ASP A 111 -4.96 0.69 3.09
C ASP A 111 -4.84 1.96 3.93
N ILE A 112 -3.61 2.34 4.27
CA ILE A 112 -3.31 3.65 4.84
C ILE A 112 -2.91 4.59 3.71
N ALA A 113 -3.55 5.73 3.63
CA ALA A 113 -3.29 6.74 2.63
C ALA A 113 -2.99 8.09 3.27
N LYS A 114 -2.32 8.96 2.54
CA LYS A 114 -2.27 10.39 2.81
C LYS A 114 -3.03 11.14 1.72
N ARG A 115 -3.67 12.24 2.10
CA ARG A 115 -4.28 13.23 1.22
C ARG A 115 -3.44 14.50 1.26
N ASP A 116 -3.11 15.08 0.10
CA ASP A 116 -2.43 16.36 0.03
C ASP A 116 -3.43 17.54 0.01
N LEU A 117 -2.92 18.76 0.14
CA LEU A 117 -3.72 19.99 0.14
C LEU A 117 -4.59 20.19 -1.11
N GLU A 118 -4.24 19.55 -2.22
CA GLU A 118 -5.00 19.62 -3.47
C GLU A 118 -6.01 18.46 -3.60
N GLY A 119 -6.13 17.60 -2.58
CA GLY A 119 -7.06 16.49 -2.52
C GLY A 119 -6.63 15.25 -3.31
N TYR A 120 -5.32 15.09 -3.61
CA TYR A 120 -4.80 13.85 -4.20
C TYR A 120 -4.38 12.87 -3.12
N TYR A 121 -4.73 11.60 -3.33
CA TYR A 121 -4.45 10.53 -2.38
C TYR A 121 -3.24 9.70 -2.80
N PHE A 122 -2.47 9.22 -1.80
CA PHE A 122 -1.27 8.40 -1.99
C PHE A 122 -1.31 7.23 -1.02
N ILE A 123 -1.24 5.98 -1.51
CA ILE A 123 -1.16 4.81 -0.64
C ILE A 123 0.24 4.72 -0.04
N ILE A 124 0.31 4.66 1.30
CA ILE A 124 1.56 4.59 2.05
C ILE A 124 1.80 3.24 2.73
N GLY A 125 0.79 2.39 2.83
CA GLY A 125 0.92 1.03 3.36
C GLY A 125 -0.42 0.37 3.64
N ARG A 126 -0.39 -0.78 4.30
CA ARG A 126 -1.57 -1.52 4.75
C ARG A 126 -1.74 -1.40 6.26
N LYS A 127 -2.98 -1.22 6.76
CA LYS A 127 -3.30 -1.09 8.18
C LYS A 127 -2.71 -2.23 9.03
N LYS A 128 -2.77 -3.46 8.51
CA LYS A 128 -2.23 -4.67 9.14
C LYS A 128 -0.72 -4.86 8.92
N ARG A 129 -0.07 -3.98 8.18
CA ARG A 129 1.35 -4.05 7.83
C ARG A 129 2.18 -2.95 8.52
N PHE A 130 1.80 -2.64 9.77
CA PHE A 130 2.57 -1.75 10.64
C PHE A 130 2.94 -2.49 11.93
N LEU A 131 4.16 -2.24 12.41
CA LEU A 131 4.63 -2.63 13.73
C LEU A 131 4.81 -1.39 14.60
N LYS A 132 4.71 -1.57 15.90
CA LYS A 132 5.02 -0.53 16.88
C LYS A 132 6.37 -0.84 17.54
N LEU A 133 7.48 -0.50 16.86
CA LEU A 133 8.84 -0.75 17.35
C LEU A 133 9.28 0.39 18.26
N PHE A 134 9.58 0.11 19.52
CA PHE A 134 10.01 1.10 20.52
C PHE A 134 9.09 2.34 20.57
N GLY A 135 7.78 2.15 20.42
CA GLY A 135 6.79 3.22 20.44
C GLY A 135 6.56 3.93 19.10
N LEU A 136 7.40 3.70 18.09
CA LEU A 136 7.26 4.26 16.75
C LEU A 136 6.46 3.32 15.83
N ARG A 137 5.51 3.89 15.08
CA ARG A 137 4.72 3.15 14.09
C ARG A 137 5.50 3.01 12.78
N ILE A 138 5.97 1.80 12.48
CA ILE A 138 6.81 1.49 11.33
C ILE A 138 6.02 0.68 10.30
N SER A 139 6.04 1.14 9.06
CA SER A 139 5.44 0.43 7.93
C SER A 139 6.38 -0.65 7.40
N LEU A 140 5.93 -1.91 7.40
CA LEU A 140 6.66 -3.03 6.82
C LEU A 140 6.83 -2.84 5.30
N ASP A 141 5.80 -2.34 4.61
CA ASP A 141 5.85 -2.09 3.16
C ASP A 141 6.88 -1.00 2.80
N GLN A 142 6.98 0.05 3.63
CA GLN A 142 8.00 1.09 3.46
C GLN A 142 9.40 0.53 3.73
N SER A 143 9.56 -0.31 4.74
CA SER A 143 10.85 -0.95 5.06
C SER A 143 11.32 -1.85 3.92
N GLU A 144 10.43 -2.66 3.34
CA GLU A 144 10.71 -3.47 2.15
C GLU A 144 11.16 -2.61 0.96
N ARG A 145 10.48 -1.48 0.73
CA ARG A 145 10.85 -0.54 -0.33
C ARG A 145 12.24 0.05 -0.11
N ILE A 146 12.55 0.52 1.08
CA ILE A 146 13.85 1.07 1.46
C ILE A 146 14.99 0.05 1.22
N ILE A 147 14.77 -1.22 1.62
CA ILE A 147 15.74 -2.29 1.40
C ILE A 147 15.93 -2.55 -0.08
N LYS A 148 14.83 -2.68 -0.83
CA LYS A 148 14.86 -2.97 -2.27
C LYS A 148 15.55 -1.86 -3.06
N GLU A 149 15.27 -0.60 -2.77
CA GLU A 149 15.89 0.55 -3.43
C GLU A 149 17.40 0.61 -3.17
N LYS A 150 17.83 0.32 -1.95
CA LYS A 150 19.25 0.40 -1.57
C LYS A 150 20.08 -0.78 -2.06
N PHE A 151 19.57 -1.99 -1.88
CA PHE A 151 20.34 -3.21 -2.06
C PHE A 151 19.95 -4.00 -3.32
N ASN A 152 18.93 -3.54 -4.04
CA ASN A 152 18.36 -4.24 -5.21
C ASN A 152 18.07 -5.73 -4.95
N CYS A 153 17.64 -6.07 -3.71
CA CYS A 153 17.32 -7.43 -3.34
C CYS A 153 15.82 -7.61 -3.06
N GLU A 154 15.31 -8.80 -3.38
CA GLU A 154 13.95 -9.18 -2.98
C GLU A 154 13.92 -9.43 -1.48
N CYS A 155 12.96 -8.81 -0.80
CA CYS A 155 12.76 -8.98 0.64
C CYS A 155 11.28 -9.01 1.00
N ALA A 156 11.01 -9.54 2.20
CA ALA A 156 9.71 -9.47 2.85
C ALA A 156 9.92 -9.18 4.35
N CYS A 157 9.14 -8.27 4.89
CA CYS A 157 9.19 -7.90 6.30
C CYS A 157 7.93 -8.41 7.02
N THR A 158 8.13 -9.04 8.17
CA THR A 158 7.08 -9.43 9.14
C THR A 158 7.55 -9.00 10.54
N GLY A 159 6.85 -9.41 11.57
CA GLY A 159 7.30 -9.22 12.95
C GLY A 159 6.15 -8.92 13.89
N ASP A 160 6.53 -8.52 15.07
CA ASP A 160 5.68 -8.10 16.17
C ASP A 160 6.18 -6.74 16.70
N ASP A 161 5.51 -6.22 17.74
CA ASP A 161 5.81 -4.87 18.26
C ASP A 161 7.21 -4.72 18.87
N ASP A 162 7.93 -5.81 19.07
CA ASP A 162 9.29 -5.77 19.62
C ASP A 162 10.38 -5.91 18.56
N LYS A 163 10.07 -6.57 17.42
CA LYS A 163 11.08 -6.92 16.43
C LYS A 163 10.53 -7.08 15.01
N MET A 164 11.19 -6.44 14.07
CA MET A 164 10.97 -6.66 12.65
C MET A 164 11.84 -7.80 12.13
N ARG A 165 11.20 -8.81 11.54
CA ARG A 165 11.88 -9.93 10.86
C ARG A 165 11.91 -9.65 9.37
N ILE A 166 13.09 -9.69 8.79
CA ILE A 166 13.36 -9.36 7.40
C ILE A 166 13.88 -10.61 6.70
N TYR A 167 13.13 -11.09 5.73
CA TYR A 167 13.51 -12.25 4.92
C TYR A 167 14.05 -11.77 3.59
N ILE A 168 15.23 -12.23 3.23
CA ILE A 168 15.94 -11.86 1.98
C ILE A 168 16.40 -13.12 1.24
N VAL A 169 16.56 -12.99 -0.07
CA VAL A 169 17.09 -14.07 -0.91
C VAL A 169 18.60 -13.94 -1.10
N ASP A 170 19.13 -12.72 -1.14
CA ASP A 170 20.56 -12.45 -1.30
C ASP A 170 21.26 -12.32 0.07
N GLY A 171 22.05 -13.31 0.44
CA GLY A 171 22.82 -13.31 1.69
C GLY A 171 23.96 -12.30 1.75
N ALA A 172 24.44 -11.78 0.62
CA ALA A 172 25.56 -10.84 0.57
C ALA A 172 25.31 -9.50 1.27
N VAL A 173 24.03 -9.13 1.38
CA VAL A 173 23.61 -7.85 1.99
C VAL A 173 23.10 -8.00 3.43
N LYS A 174 23.05 -9.23 3.96
CA LYS A 174 22.44 -9.55 5.27
C LYS A 174 22.90 -8.62 6.39
N ASP A 175 24.21 -8.49 6.56
CA ASP A 175 24.78 -7.76 7.71
C ASP A 175 24.70 -6.24 7.58
N GLN A 176 24.41 -5.74 6.37
CA GLN A 176 24.31 -4.31 6.09
C GLN A 176 22.89 -3.75 6.37
N ILE A 177 21.85 -4.58 6.24
CA ILE A 177 20.45 -4.18 6.33
C ILE A 177 20.09 -3.61 7.70
N PRO A 178 20.43 -4.24 8.85
CA PRO A 178 20.04 -3.72 10.16
C PRO A 178 20.58 -2.32 10.44
N GLY A 179 21.86 -2.09 10.15
CA GLY A 179 22.49 -0.79 10.33
C GLY A 179 21.87 0.30 9.44
N TYR A 180 21.61 -0.03 8.18
CA TYR A 180 21.00 0.89 7.24
C TYR A 180 19.55 1.26 7.61
N LEU A 181 18.73 0.28 7.99
CA LEU A 181 17.38 0.54 8.46
C LEU A 181 17.35 1.33 9.77
N ALA A 182 18.28 1.03 10.69
CA ALA A 182 18.42 1.75 11.94
C ALA A 182 18.63 3.25 11.70
N GLU A 183 19.52 3.61 10.78
CA GLU A 183 19.77 4.99 10.36
C GLU A 183 18.52 5.62 9.72
N LYS A 184 17.90 4.93 8.74
CA LYS A 184 16.77 5.47 7.98
C LYS A 184 15.49 5.62 8.80
N LEU A 185 15.25 4.74 9.76
CA LEU A 185 14.03 4.74 10.58
C LEU A 185 14.25 5.35 11.96
N ASN A 186 15.47 5.81 12.26
CA ASN A 186 15.86 6.34 13.56
C ASN A 186 15.56 5.37 14.72
N LEU A 187 15.95 4.12 14.55
CA LEU A 187 15.77 3.02 15.49
C LEU A 187 17.10 2.38 15.85
N ASN A 188 17.11 1.57 16.91
CA ASN A 188 18.28 0.72 17.23
C ASN A 188 18.33 -0.47 16.26
N ALA A 189 19.53 -0.86 15.81
CA ALA A 189 19.72 -2.01 14.92
C ALA A 189 19.22 -3.33 15.51
N SER A 190 19.14 -3.45 16.84
CA SER A 190 18.56 -4.60 17.54
C SER A 190 17.06 -4.81 17.27
N ALA A 191 16.37 -3.80 16.73
CA ALA A 191 14.97 -3.92 16.27
C ALA A 191 14.82 -4.85 15.06
N PHE A 192 15.90 -5.16 14.35
CA PHE A 192 15.86 -5.84 13.06
C PHE A 192 16.58 -7.19 13.13
N GLU A 193 15.90 -8.21 12.62
CA GLU A 193 16.45 -9.55 12.47
C GLU A 193 16.38 -9.95 10.99
N VAL A 194 17.53 -10.32 10.40
CA VAL A 194 17.61 -10.66 8.98
C VAL A 194 17.86 -12.16 8.81
N THR A 195 16.96 -12.82 8.10
CA THR A 195 17.04 -14.24 7.75
C THR A 195 17.19 -14.40 6.23
N VAL A 196 18.16 -15.18 5.82
CA VAL A 196 18.34 -15.56 4.41
C VAL A 196 17.51 -16.81 4.14
N ILE A 197 16.69 -16.75 3.09
CA ILE A 197 15.84 -17.86 2.63
C ILE A 197 16.11 -18.15 1.15
N ALA A 198 15.86 -19.38 0.72
CA ALA A 198 16.12 -19.79 -0.66
C ALA A 198 15.20 -19.04 -1.67
N LYS A 199 13.97 -18.78 -1.29
CA LYS A 199 12.99 -18.03 -2.10
C LYS A 199 11.88 -17.44 -1.22
N LEU A 200 11.34 -16.30 -1.60
CA LEU A 200 10.14 -15.76 -0.96
C LEU A 200 8.89 -16.58 -1.39
N PRO A 201 8.03 -16.97 -0.43
CA PRO A 201 6.78 -17.64 -0.75
C PRO A 201 5.87 -16.68 -1.52
N LYS A 202 5.44 -17.07 -2.72
CA LYS A 202 4.56 -16.27 -3.58
C LYS A 202 3.42 -17.14 -4.07
N ASN A 203 2.22 -16.55 -4.22
CA ASN A 203 1.10 -17.21 -4.88
C ASN A 203 1.26 -17.18 -6.42
N GLU A 204 0.32 -17.79 -7.15
CA GLU A 204 0.32 -17.85 -8.62
C GLU A 204 0.35 -16.47 -9.29
N SER A 205 -0.20 -15.44 -8.64
CA SER A 205 -0.16 -14.06 -9.15
C SER A 205 1.10 -13.29 -8.77
N GLY A 206 2.10 -13.95 -8.15
CA GLY A 206 3.38 -13.35 -7.74
C GLY A 206 3.34 -12.52 -6.46
N LYS A 207 2.23 -12.52 -5.71
CA LYS A 207 2.13 -11.83 -4.43
C LYS A 207 2.76 -12.63 -3.31
N ILE A 208 3.52 -11.97 -2.42
CA ILE A 208 4.16 -12.59 -1.26
C ILE A 208 3.10 -13.11 -0.27
N LEU A 209 3.28 -14.34 0.17
CA LEU A 209 2.46 -15.00 1.19
C LEU A 209 3.12 -14.83 2.57
N TYR A 210 2.91 -13.66 3.18
CA TYR A 210 3.55 -13.29 4.46
C TYR A 210 3.24 -14.25 5.61
N LYS A 211 2.08 -14.92 5.57
CA LYS A 211 1.69 -15.93 6.58
C LYS A 211 2.58 -17.18 6.56
N ASP A 212 3.30 -17.41 5.49
CA ASP A 212 4.18 -18.57 5.31
C ASP A 212 5.65 -18.25 5.67
N LEU A 213 5.92 -17.03 6.18
CA LEU A 213 7.22 -16.58 6.70
C LEU A 213 7.23 -16.69 8.23
N HIS A 214 8.09 -17.57 8.76
CA HIS A 214 8.24 -17.87 10.19
C HIS A 214 9.66 -17.65 10.68
#